data_23d61dfbe55ba834214c964467160b9b
#
_entry.id   23d61dfbe55ba834214c964467160b9b
#
_cell.length_a   1.000
_cell.length_b   1.000
_cell.length_c   1.000
_cell.angle_alpha   90.00
_cell.angle_beta   90.00
_cell.angle_gamma   90.00
#
_symmetry.space_group_name_H-M   'P 1'
#
loop_
_entity.id
_entity.type
_entity.pdbx_description
1 polymer ?
#
loop_
_entity_poly.entity_id
_entity_poly.type
_entity_poly.pdbx_seq_one_letter_code
_entity_poly.pdbx_strand_id
1 'polypeptide(L)'
;LGISVRSAKNIQEENVFRLAASTSELVDCPGLVSRSDVVVDSNYVGEGYGIPTEATIEAIELLAQKEGILLDPVYSGKAMAGLIDLIRKGMFNHNENVLFVHTGGTAGLFGYTSFFS
;
A
#
# COMPACT_ATOMS: atom_id res chain seq x y z
N LEU A 1 8.69 0.83 -2.74
CA LEU A 1 7.58 0.23 -3.49
C LEU A 1 6.24 0.73 -2.96
N GLY A 2 5.38 1.26 -3.84
CA GLY A 2 4.00 1.63 -3.54
C GLY A 2 3.02 0.59 -4.08
N ILE A 3 1.98 0.30 -3.31
CA ILE A 3 0.86 -0.54 -3.79
C ILE A 3 -0.26 0.40 -4.24
N SER A 4 -0.60 0.36 -5.53
CA SER A 4 -1.72 1.13 -6.05
C SER A 4 -3.05 0.51 -5.60
N VAL A 5 -3.98 1.39 -5.21
CA VAL A 5 -5.33 0.98 -4.79
C VAL A 5 -6.41 1.35 -5.82
N ARG A 6 -6.00 2.04 -6.90
CA ARG A 6 -6.94 2.55 -7.91
C ARG A 6 -6.37 2.60 -9.33
N SER A 7 -5.20 3.20 -9.50
CA SER A 7 -4.67 3.57 -10.81
C SER A 7 -3.74 2.49 -11.37
N ALA A 8 -3.66 2.40 -12.69
CA ALA A 8 -2.64 1.60 -13.35
C ALA A 8 -1.22 2.06 -12.97
N LYS A 9 -0.26 1.14 -13.00
CA LYS A 9 1.12 1.33 -12.57
C LYS A 9 1.75 2.62 -13.14
N ASN A 10 1.77 2.77 -14.45
CA ASN A 10 2.41 3.90 -15.12
C ASN A 10 1.81 5.26 -14.75
N ILE A 11 0.50 5.32 -14.60
CA ILE A 11 -0.21 6.54 -14.19
C ILE A 11 0.15 6.90 -12.75
N GLN A 12 0.16 5.92 -11.87
CA GLN A 12 0.46 6.15 -10.46
C GLN A 12 1.93 6.50 -10.24
N GLU A 13 2.85 5.86 -10.95
CA GLU A 13 4.28 6.21 -10.91
C GLU A 13 4.51 7.66 -11.34
N GLU A 14 3.85 8.12 -12.42
CA GLU A 14 3.95 9.50 -12.86
C GLU A 14 3.40 10.49 -11.81
N ASN A 15 2.24 10.19 -11.23
CA ASN A 15 1.63 11.04 -10.21
C ASN A 15 2.53 11.16 -8.97
N VAL A 16 3.07 10.04 -8.51
CA VAL A 16 3.96 10.01 -7.33
C VAL A 16 5.26 10.74 -7.62
N PHE A 17 5.86 10.51 -8.80
CA PHE A 17 7.09 11.19 -9.17
C PHE A 17 6.93 12.71 -9.21
N ARG A 18 5.88 13.23 -9.88
CA ARG A 18 5.60 14.67 -9.91
C ARG A 18 5.43 15.26 -8.52
N LEU A 19 4.69 14.58 -7.66
CA LEU A 19 4.48 15.05 -6.28
C LEU A 19 5.78 15.04 -5.49
N ALA A 20 6.57 13.99 -5.59
CA ALA A 20 7.86 13.87 -4.90
C ALA A 20 8.86 14.92 -5.39
N ALA A 21 8.94 15.17 -6.70
CA ALA A 21 9.79 16.21 -7.28
C ALA A 21 9.39 17.60 -6.77
N SER A 22 8.11 17.94 -6.81
CA SER A 22 7.62 19.22 -6.27
C SER A 22 7.85 19.37 -4.77
N THR A 23 7.74 18.27 -4.02
CA THR A 23 8.03 18.28 -2.58
C THR A 23 9.52 18.50 -2.33
N SER A 24 10.39 17.89 -3.12
CA SER A 24 11.84 18.09 -2.97
C SER A 24 12.27 19.54 -3.27
N GLU A 25 11.62 20.19 -4.22
CA GLU A 25 11.80 21.63 -4.46
C GLU A 25 11.37 22.47 -3.25
N LEU A 26 10.21 22.15 -2.68
CA LEU A 26 9.66 22.88 -1.52
C LEU A 26 10.55 22.81 -0.26
N VAL A 27 11.33 21.74 -0.11
CA VAL A 27 12.27 21.56 1.01
C VAL A 27 13.73 21.91 0.64
N ASP A 28 13.92 22.70 -0.40
CA ASP A 28 15.23 23.16 -0.89
C ASP A 28 16.20 22.02 -1.27
N CYS A 29 15.66 20.89 -1.74
CA CYS A 29 16.43 19.72 -2.19
C CYS A 29 16.04 19.31 -3.63
N PRO A 30 16.14 20.21 -4.61
CA PRO A 30 15.73 19.91 -5.98
C PRO A 30 16.53 18.74 -6.56
N GLY A 31 15.85 17.85 -7.30
CA GLY A 31 16.48 16.70 -7.94
C GLY A 31 16.84 15.54 -7.00
N LEU A 32 16.40 15.59 -5.73
CA LEU A 32 16.64 14.51 -4.76
C LEU A 32 15.99 13.18 -5.17
N VAL A 33 14.83 13.23 -5.84
CA VAL A 33 14.08 12.04 -6.25
C VAL A 33 14.23 11.84 -7.76
N SER A 34 14.71 10.68 -8.16
CA SER A 34 14.76 10.25 -9.56
C SER A 34 13.52 9.46 -9.96
N ARG A 35 13.26 9.35 -11.26
CA ARG A 35 12.13 8.55 -11.77
C ARG A 35 12.21 7.08 -11.35
N SER A 36 13.42 6.53 -11.26
CA SER A 36 13.68 5.14 -10.87
C SER A 36 13.44 4.86 -9.38
N ASP A 37 13.38 5.88 -8.53
CA ASP A 37 13.07 5.71 -7.10
C ASP A 37 11.58 5.43 -6.88
N VAL A 38 10.74 5.76 -7.87
CA VAL A 38 9.30 5.55 -7.80
C VAL A 38 8.92 4.23 -8.45
N VAL A 39 8.59 3.25 -7.64
CA VAL A 39 8.16 1.92 -8.07
C VAL A 39 6.77 1.63 -7.54
N VAL A 40 5.83 1.28 -8.42
CA VAL A 40 4.44 0.97 -8.07
C VAL A 40 4.07 -0.42 -8.56
N ASP A 41 3.32 -1.15 -7.73
CA ASP A 41 2.62 -2.37 -8.11
C ASP A 41 1.10 -2.11 -8.10
N SER A 42 0.41 -2.42 -9.19
CA SER A 42 -1.05 -2.25 -9.35
C SER A 42 -1.82 -3.58 -9.35
N ASN A 43 -1.16 -4.70 -9.04
CA ASN A 43 -1.79 -6.03 -9.07
C ASN A 43 -2.79 -6.26 -7.92
N TYR A 44 -2.80 -5.38 -6.93
CA TYR A 44 -3.64 -5.51 -5.72
C TYR A 44 -4.86 -4.59 -5.72
N VAL A 45 -5.16 -3.94 -6.83
CA VAL A 45 -6.35 -3.07 -6.98
C VAL A 45 -7.65 -3.88 -6.84
N GLY A 46 -7.66 -5.11 -7.35
CA GLY A 46 -8.87 -5.93 -7.40
C GLY A 46 -9.90 -5.39 -8.40
N GLU A 47 -11.19 -5.54 -8.08
CA GLU A 47 -12.28 -5.09 -8.94
C GLU A 47 -12.37 -3.55 -9.05
N GLY A 48 -11.84 -2.83 -8.06
CA GLY A 48 -11.82 -1.37 -8.12
C GLY A 48 -11.48 -0.69 -6.79
N TYR A 49 -11.52 0.64 -6.87
CA TYR A 49 -11.30 1.48 -5.69
C TYR A 49 -12.40 1.29 -4.66
N GLY A 50 -12.00 1.09 -3.41
CA GLY A 50 -12.94 0.89 -2.30
C GLY A 50 -13.56 -0.50 -2.23
N ILE A 51 -13.25 -1.41 -3.17
CA ILE A 51 -13.73 -2.80 -3.14
C ILE A 51 -12.61 -3.68 -2.59
N PRO A 52 -12.75 -4.25 -1.38
CA PRO A 52 -11.74 -5.14 -0.82
C PRO A 52 -11.73 -6.49 -1.57
N THR A 53 -10.56 -7.08 -1.70
CA THR A 53 -10.38 -8.45 -2.18
C THR A 53 -10.31 -9.42 -1.01
N GLU A 54 -10.43 -10.72 -1.26
CA GLU A 54 -10.22 -11.74 -0.20
C GLU A 54 -8.84 -11.58 0.47
N ALA A 55 -7.80 -11.33 -0.32
CA ALA A 55 -6.46 -11.06 0.21
C ALA A 55 -6.40 -9.78 1.08
N THR A 56 -7.21 -8.77 0.76
CA THR A 56 -7.34 -7.56 1.60
C THR A 56 -7.95 -7.89 2.96
N ILE A 57 -9.03 -8.70 2.98
CA ILE A 57 -9.70 -9.13 4.20
C ILE A 57 -8.75 -9.99 5.05
N GLU A 58 -8.11 -11.01 4.43
CA GLU A 58 -7.08 -11.83 5.10
C GLU A 58 -6.00 -10.96 5.77
N ALA A 59 -5.48 -9.96 5.06
CA ALA A 59 -4.42 -9.09 5.58
C ALA A 59 -4.89 -8.27 6.80
N ILE A 60 -6.11 -7.73 6.76
CA ILE A 60 -6.70 -6.97 7.87
C ILE A 60 -6.87 -7.87 9.09
N GLU A 61 -7.46 -9.05 8.93
CA GLU A 61 -7.69 -10.01 10.02
C GLU A 61 -6.37 -10.51 10.60
N LEU A 62 -5.42 -10.88 9.76
CA LEU A 62 -4.12 -11.39 10.19
C LEU A 62 -3.39 -10.35 11.06
N LEU A 63 -3.34 -9.10 10.62
CA LEU A 63 -2.63 -8.06 11.35
C LEU A 63 -3.34 -7.68 12.65
N ALA A 64 -4.66 -7.63 12.64
CA ALA A 64 -5.45 -7.41 13.85
C ALA A 64 -5.23 -8.53 14.88
N GLN A 65 -5.25 -9.79 14.46
CA GLN A 65 -5.08 -10.96 15.34
C GLN A 65 -3.65 -11.12 15.87
N LYS A 66 -2.63 -10.82 15.06
CA LYS A 66 -1.22 -11.07 15.42
C LYS A 66 -0.57 -9.89 16.12
N GLU A 67 -0.91 -8.67 15.72
CA GLU A 67 -0.22 -7.45 16.14
C GLU A 67 -1.15 -6.44 16.83
N GLY A 68 -2.47 -6.66 16.83
CA GLY A 68 -3.44 -5.70 17.36
C GLY A 68 -3.53 -4.39 16.55
N ILE A 69 -3.08 -4.40 15.29
CA ILE A 69 -3.08 -3.24 14.41
C ILE A 69 -4.26 -3.32 13.45
N LEU A 70 -5.07 -2.26 13.42
CA LEU A 70 -6.24 -2.19 12.55
C LEU A 70 -5.90 -1.44 11.27
N LEU A 71 -6.17 -2.09 10.14
CA LEU A 71 -6.04 -1.54 8.79
C LEU A 71 -7.42 -1.18 8.23
N ASP A 72 -7.45 -0.35 7.19
CA ASP A 72 -8.66 -0.06 6.43
C ASP A 72 -8.73 -0.89 5.14
N PRO A 73 -9.93 -1.19 4.60
CA PRO A 73 -10.06 -2.02 3.40
C PRO A 73 -9.71 -1.32 2.08
N VAL A 74 -9.58 0.01 2.09
CA VAL A 74 -9.37 0.81 0.87
C VAL A 74 -7.91 0.99 0.55
N TYR A 75 -7.09 1.34 1.55
CA TYR A 75 -5.69 1.73 1.40
C TYR A 75 -4.74 0.74 2.08
N SER A 76 -4.67 0.79 3.41
CA SER A 76 -3.67 0.07 4.17
C SER A 76 -3.84 -1.44 4.11
N GLY A 77 -5.07 -1.94 4.03
CA GLY A 77 -5.36 -3.36 3.85
C GLY A 77 -4.87 -3.90 2.51
N LYS A 78 -5.10 -3.17 1.40
CA LYS A 78 -4.57 -3.55 0.08
C LYS A 78 -3.04 -3.51 0.03
N ALA A 79 -2.44 -2.49 0.66
CA ALA A 79 -1.00 -2.38 0.75
C ALA A 79 -0.38 -3.54 1.56
N MET A 80 -1.01 -3.94 2.65
CA MET A 80 -0.58 -5.08 3.47
C MET A 80 -0.79 -6.41 2.74
N ALA A 81 -1.89 -6.59 2.01
CA ALA A 81 -2.09 -7.75 1.15
C ALA A 81 -0.96 -7.90 0.12
N GLY A 82 -0.54 -6.79 -0.49
CA GLY A 82 0.62 -6.76 -1.36
C GLY A 82 1.90 -7.17 -0.66
N LEU A 83 2.16 -6.64 0.52
CA LEU A 83 3.35 -7.00 1.31
C LEU A 83 3.37 -8.50 1.65
N ILE A 84 2.26 -9.04 2.14
CA ILE A 84 2.15 -10.46 2.49
C ILE A 84 2.40 -11.36 1.27
N ASP A 85 1.81 -11.02 0.12
CA ASP A 85 2.00 -11.78 -1.12
C ASP A 85 3.46 -11.73 -1.60
N LEU A 86 4.10 -10.56 -1.55
CA LEU A 86 5.50 -10.40 -1.92
C LEU A 86 6.46 -11.17 -1.00
N ILE A 87 6.15 -11.23 0.31
CA ILE A 87 6.89 -12.07 1.26
C ILE A 87 6.71 -13.55 0.91
N ARG A 88 5.48 -14.00 0.66
CA ARG A 88 5.17 -15.39 0.29
C ARG A 88 5.84 -15.82 -1.02
N LYS A 89 6.03 -14.89 -1.94
CA LYS A 89 6.77 -15.08 -3.21
C LYS A 89 8.29 -15.05 -3.06
N GLY A 90 8.80 -14.82 -1.85
CA GLY A 90 10.24 -14.78 -1.59
C GLY A 90 10.96 -13.55 -2.14
N MET A 91 10.25 -12.42 -2.28
CA MET A 91 10.87 -11.17 -2.75
C MET A 91 11.89 -10.62 -1.77
N PHE A 92 11.76 -10.93 -0.49
CA PHE A 92 12.63 -10.46 0.59
C PHE A 92 13.43 -11.61 1.17
N ASN A 93 14.70 -11.37 1.50
CA ASN A 93 15.53 -12.31 2.20
C ASN A 93 15.28 -12.26 3.71
N HIS A 94 15.53 -13.36 4.41
CA HIS A 94 15.30 -13.44 5.87
C HIS A 94 16.10 -12.42 6.71
N ASN A 95 17.18 -11.87 6.16
CA ASN A 95 18.03 -10.89 6.85
C ASN A 95 17.71 -9.45 6.46
N GLU A 96 16.69 -9.20 5.62
CA GLU A 96 16.27 -7.86 5.22
C GLU A 96 15.24 -7.30 6.19
N ASN A 97 15.39 -6.02 6.52
CA ASN A 97 14.38 -5.28 7.25
C ASN A 97 13.34 -4.73 6.27
N VAL A 98 12.08 -5.03 6.48
CA VAL A 98 10.97 -4.51 5.69
C VAL A 98 10.19 -3.50 6.51
N LEU A 99 10.09 -2.27 6.02
CA LEU A 99 9.32 -1.21 6.66
C LEU A 99 7.96 -1.06 5.95
N PHE A 100 6.89 -1.24 6.69
CA PHE A 100 5.54 -0.90 6.25
C PHE A 100 5.13 0.47 6.78
N VAL A 101 4.80 1.41 5.87
CA VAL A 101 4.32 2.74 6.26
C VAL A 101 2.79 2.71 6.35
N HIS A 102 2.26 2.70 7.57
CA HIS A 102 0.83 2.77 7.84
C HIS A 102 0.34 4.22 7.69
N THR A 103 -0.37 4.50 6.61
CA THR A 103 -0.78 5.86 6.23
C THR A 103 -2.11 6.31 6.86
N GLY A 104 -2.65 5.55 7.80
CA GLY A 104 -3.92 5.86 8.47
C GLY A 104 -5.11 5.13 7.84
N GLY A 105 -6.29 5.74 7.93
CA GLY A 105 -7.51 5.19 7.32
C GLY A 105 -8.32 4.24 8.21
N THR A 106 -7.86 3.89 9.41
CA THR A 106 -8.47 2.90 10.31
C THR A 106 -9.97 3.15 10.57
N ALA A 107 -10.40 4.41 10.65
CA ALA A 107 -11.82 4.73 10.82
C ALA A 107 -12.70 4.21 9.67
N GLY A 108 -12.14 4.04 8.46
CA GLY A 108 -12.81 3.47 7.31
C GLY A 108 -13.24 2.01 7.50
N LEU A 109 -12.56 1.26 8.37
CA LEU A 109 -12.88 -0.14 8.68
C LEU A 109 -14.34 -0.30 9.11
N PHE A 110 -14.86 0.61 9.90
CA PHE A 110 -16.22 0.55 10.44
C PHE A 110 -17.33 0.74 9.40
N GLY A 111 -16.98 1.22 8.21
CA GLY A 111 -17.89 1.28 7.06
C GLY A 111 -18.00 -0.04 6.28
N TYR A 112 -17.18 -1.04 6.61
CA TYR A 112 -17.05 -2.31 5.88
C TYR A 112 -17.36 -3.54 6.75
N THR A 113 -18.13 -3.39 7.82
CA THR A 113 -18.40 -4.45 8.81
C THR A 113 -19.00 -5.72 8.20
N SER A 114 -19.74 -5.60 7.09
CA SER A 114 -20.33 -6.75 6.39
C SER A 114 -19.31 -7.74 5.79
N PHE A 115 -18.05 -7.34 5.66
CA PHE A 115 -16.99 -8.21 5.15
C PHE A 115 -16.31 -9.03 6.25
N PHE A 116 -16.60 -8.76 7.52
CA PHE A 116 -15.95 -9.38 8.69
C PHE A 116 -16.93 -10.15 9.59
N SER A 117 -18.07 -10.55 9.07
CA SER A 117 -19.12 -11.28 9.80
C SER A 117 -19.14 -12.76 9.45
#